data_0201a4269755d3a33943a96c2f2cecde
#
_entry.id   0201a4269755d3a33943a96c2f2cecde
#
_cell.length_a   1.000
_cell.length_b   1.000
_cell.length_c   1.000
_cell.angle_alpha   90.00
_cell.angle_beta   90.00
_cell.angle_gamma   90.00
#
_symmetry.space_group_name_H-M   'P 1'
#
loop_
_entity.id
_entity.type
_entity.pdbx_description
1 polymer ?
#
loop_
_entity_poly.entity_id
_entity_poly.type
_entity_poly.pdbx_seq_one_letter_code
_entity_poly.pdbx_strand_id
1 'polypeptide(L)'
;MTEAGEPYMIEVNTRLQVEHGITESRYGVDLVEEMIAIAFGSTLRFTEENTRASFHALQVRVNLEDPQEGFTPNSGLITRYVSPGGPGVRLDSNLSAGYEFPSNYDSAGALLITYARDWQKTLGIMDRALQEYVIGGPKTTIPFLRRVVAHPSFRAGEVTTTFIKEHPEILRYTDLEPESERLAKLVAEISARGFNPYVSLGEYRSKTTPKLAHFQPFSPELSEAARSRPSPYPQGDREDLLAFIRDTGRIHFTDTTTRDMTQSNHGNRMRLAEDRLVGPYLDSAGLFSIENGGGAHFHVAMLANMTYPFEEAREWNAFAPKTLKQLLVRSTNVLGYTPQPRNLMQLTGEMICEHYDVVRCFDFLNEADNMAPIAEVVLSRPDKLFEPAIALSRAPWFDVNYCLQSAEAVVDMTAKIMGVPEQTAVRRITLGLKDMAGVCSPAFMTALVTALKKRWPELVLHYHR
;
A
#
# COMPACT_ATOMS: atom_id res chain seq x y z
N MET A 1 -3.08 27.05 0.71
CA MET A 1 -2.69 28.39 1.24
C MET A 1 -3.92 29.27 1.30
N THR A 2 -4.01 30.14 2.27
CA THR A 2 -5.04 31.20 2.29
C THR A 2 -4.78 32.23 1.21
N GLU A 3 -5.75 33.14 0.96
CA GLU A 3 -5.54 34.32 0.08
C GLU A 3 -4.37 35.19 0.55
N ALA A 4 -4.04 35.16 1.86
CA ALA A 4 -2.88 35.82 2.42
C ALA A 4 -1.55 35.07 2.27
N GLY A 5 -1.55 33.91 1.60
CA GLY A 5 -0.36 33.08 1.37
C GLY A 5 0.09 32.23 2.55
N GLU A 6 -0.71 32.16 3.62
CA GLU A 6 -0.37 31.33 4.78
C GLU A 6 -0.63 29.85 4.50
N PRO A 7 0.32 28.95 4.84
CA PRO A 7 0.13 27.52 4.67
C PRO A 7 -0.82 26.96 5.73
N TYR A 8 -1.75 26.13 5.29
CA TYR A 8 -2.60 25.33 6.17
C TYR A 8 -2.24 23.85 6.05
N MET A 9 -2.02 23.20 7.19
CA MET A 9 -1.85 21.77 7.25
C MET A 9 -3.23 21.10 7.19
N ILE A 10 -3.44 20.25 6.19
CA ILE A 10 -4.68 19.49 6.01
C ILE A 10 -4.51 18.12 6.68
N GLU A 11 -3.43 17.40 6.29
CA GLU A 11 -3.10 16.08 6.83
C GLU A 11 -1.60 15.83 6.75
N VAL A 12 -1.13 14.83 7.48
CA VAL A 12 0.24 14.30 7.37
C VAL A 12 0.15 12.81 7.06
N ASN A 13 0.68 12.41 5.90
CA ASN A 13 0.86 11.01 5.55
C ASN A 13 2.27 10.59 5.97
N THR A 14 2.37 9.83 7.04
CA THR A 14 3.65 9.44 7.65
C THR A 14 4.23 8.16 7.07
N ARG A 15 4.15 8.03 5.78
CA ARG A 15 4.70 6.93 4.95
C ARG A 15 5.32 7.50 3.69
N LEU A 16 6.08 6.69 2.99
CA LEU A 16 6.53 7.06 1.65
C LEU A 16 5.32 7.32 0.75
N GLN A 17 5.30 8.48 0.13
CA GLN A 17 4.22 8.89 -0.76
C GLN A 17 4.49 8.45 -2.20
N VAL A 18 3.43 8.23 -2.97
CA VAL A 18 3.56 7.95 -4.41
C VAL A 18 4.35 9.06 -5.10
N GLU A 19 4.15 10.30 -4.68
CA GLU A 19 4.80 11.50 -5.22
C GLU A 19 6.19 11.81 -4.63
N HIS A 20 6.79 10.93 -3.83
CA HIS A 20 8.12 11.15 -3.22
C HIS A 20 9.21 11.52 -4.23
N GLY A 21 9.13 11.00 -5.45
CA GLY A 21 10.11 11.24 -6.51
C GLY A 21 10.28 12.71 -6.89
N ILE A 22 9.24 13.55 -6.69
CA ILE A 22 9.37 15.01 -6.92
C ILE A 22 10.30 15.65 -5.87
N THR A 23 10.22 15.22 -4.62
CA THR A 23 11.09 15.68 -3.54
C THR A 23 12.54 15.25 -3.81
N GLU A 24 12.73 13.99 -4.17
CA GLU A 24 14.04 13.45 -4.52
C GLU A 24 14.69 14.22 -5.68
N SER A 25 13.92 14.46 -6.75
CA SER A 25 14.41 15.20 -7.92
C SER A 25 14.71 16.67 -7.61
N ARG A 26 13.96 17.29 -6.68
CA ARG A 26 14.13 18.69 -6.30
C ARG A 26 15.36 18.91 -5.41
N TYR A 27 15.60 18.00 -4.49
CA TYR A 27 16.62 18.14 -3.45
C TYR A 27 17.86 17.28 -3.68
N GLY A 28 17.82 16.34 -4.60
CA GLY A 28 18.92 15.42 -4.88
C GLY A 28 19.13 14.41 -3.75
N VAL A 29 18.04 13.92 -3.17
CA VAL A 29 18.03 12.99 -2.03
C VAL A 29 17.41 11.66 -2.43
N ASP A 30 17.79 10.56 -1.78
CA ASP A 30 17.11 9.27 -1.85
C ASP A 30 16.36 9.05 -0.53
N LEU A 31 15.04 9.22 -0.56
CA LEU A 31 14.21 9.11 0.64
C LEU A 31 14.10 7.66 1.12
N VAL A 32 14.15 6.69 0.21
CA VAL A 32 14.09 5.27 0.56
C VAL A 32 15.37 4.84 1.27
N GLU A 33 16.53 5.25 0.75
CA GLU A 33 17.82 4.99 1.40
C GLU A 33 17.86 5.61 2.81
N GLU A 34 17.40 6.85 2.96
CA GLU A 34 17.34 7.51 4.26
C GLU A 34 16.42 6.80 5.25
N MET A 35 15.23 6.40 4.81
CA MET A 35 14.32 5.65 5.65
C MET A 35 14.93 4.34 6.15
N ILE A 36 15.62 3.62 5.27
CA ILE A 36 16.34 2.39 5.62
C ILE A 36 17.48 2.68 6.59
N ALA A 37 18.30 3.69 6.31
CA ALA A 37 19.42 4.05 7.16
C ALA A 37 18.99 4.44 8.57
N ILE A 38 17.91 5.23 8.69
CA ILE A 38 17.32 5.62 9.98
C ILE A 38 16.79 4.38 10.72
N ALA A 39 16.14 3.46 10.02
CA ALA A 39 15.65 2.22 10.63
C ALA A 39 16.79 1.35 11.20
N PHE A 40 17.98 1.44 10.63
CA PHE A 40 19.21 0.81 11.16
C PHE A 40 19.91 1.65 12.22
N GLY A 41 19.33 2.75 12.67
CA GLY A 41 19.86 3.58 13.76
C GLY A 41 20.81 4.69 13.32
N SER A 42 20.93 4.96 12.03
CA SER A 42 21.68 6.10 11.52
C SER A 42 20.97 7.41 11.86
N THR A 43 21.73 8.48 12.04
CA THR A 43 21.17 9.83 12.11
C THR A 43 20.83 10.33 10.72
N LEU A 44 19.81 11.20 10.63
CA LEU A 44 19.44 11.85 9.38
C LEU A 44 20.65 12.61 8.80
N ARG A 45 20.98 12.32 7.55
CA ARG A 45 22.13 12.94 6.84
C ARG A 45 21.84 14.34 6.32
N PHE A 46 20.58 14.72 6.29
CA PHE A 46 20.14 16.01 5.76
C PHE A 46 19.88 17.02 6.88
N THR A 47 20.36 18.24 6.68
CA THR A 47 20.13 19.40 7.53
C THR A 47 19.58 20.55 6.69
N GLU A 48 19.03 21.58 7.29
CA GLU A 48 18.58 22.78 6.56
C GLU A 48 19.70 23.44 5.74
N GLU A 49 20.94 23.29 6.18
CA GLU A 49 22.12 23.89 5.52
C GLU A 49 22.52 23.13 4.26
N ASN A 50 22.44 21.78 4.26
CA ASN A 50 22.84 20.95 3.13
C ASN A 50 21.67 20.53 2.22
N THR A 51 20.42 20.78 2.62
CA THR A 51 19.22 20.42 1.87
C THR A 51 18.59 21.67 1.26
N ARG A 52 19.27 22.27 0.30
CA ARG A 52 18.70 23.39 -0.48
C ARG A 52 18.10 22.87 -1.77
N ALA A 53 16.91 23.36 -2.11
CA ALA A 53 16.29 23.04 -3.38
C ALA A 53 17.18 23.47 -4.53
N SER A 54 17.72 22.49 -5.26
CA SER A 54 18.62 22.73 -6.41
C SER A 54 17.87 22.97 -7.70
N PHE A 55 16.61 22.49 -7.76
CA PHE A 55 15.80 22.50 -8.97
C PHE A 55 14.33 22.89 -8.66
N HIS A 56 13.64 23.38 -9.68
CA HIS A 56 12.19 23.30 -9.78
C HIS A 56 11.85 21.90 -10.29
N ALA A 57 10.85 21.26 -9.73
CA ALA A 57 10.39 19.94 -10.17
C ALA A 57 8.87 19.96 -10.39
N LEU A 58 8.43 19.21 -11.38
CA LEU A 58 7.03 18.98 -11.72
C LEU A 58 6.82 17.50 -11.94
N GLN A 59 5.85 16.93 -11.24
CA GLN A 59 5.42 15.55 -11.42
C GLN A 59 4.01 15.52 -11.98
N VAL A 60 3.79 14.65 -12.95
CA VAL A 60 2.46 14.29 -13.42
C VAL A 60 2.27 12.77 -13.26
N ARG A 61 1.06 12.40 -12.88
CA ARG A 61 0.64 11.00 -12.84
C ARG A 61 -0.04 10.66 -14.16
N VAL A 62 0.60 9.78 -14.93
CA VAL A 62 0.05 9.28 -16.18
C VAL A 62 -0.81 8.07 -15.85
N ASN A 63 -2.11 8.29 -15.81
CA ASN A 63 -3.09 7.25 -15.55
C ASN A 63 -3.64 6.71 -16.88
N LEU A 64 -4.02 5.43 -16.86
CA LEU A 64 -4.79 4.81 -17.92
C LEU A 64 -6.27 5.06 -17.65
N GLU A 65 -6.73 6.23 -18.02
CA GLU A 65 -8.08 6.76 -17.80
C GLU A 65 -8.54 7.55 -19.01
N ASP A 66 -9.85 7.68 -19.15
CA ASP A 66 -10.47 8.58 -20.12
C ASP A 66 -10.91 9.88 -19.45
N PRO A 67 -10.15 10.99 -19.60
CA PRO A 67 -10.52 12.26 -18.99
C PRO A 67 -11.83 12.85 -19.56
N GLN A 68 -12.21 12.48 -20.77
CA GLN A 68 -13.44 12.97 -21.40
C GLN A 68 -14.69 12.27 -20.88
N GLU A 69 -14.52 11.06 -20.35
CA GLU A 69 -15.57 10.27 -19.71
C GLU A 69 -15.42 10.26 -18.17
N GLY A 70 -15.10 11.43 -17.61
CA GLY A 70 -14.99 11.64 -16.17
C GLY A 70 -13.85 10.87 -15.50
N PHE A 71 -12.73 10.65 -16.20
CA PHE A 71 -11.57 9.90 -15.72
C PHE A 71 -11.89 8.43 -15.42
N THR A 72 -12.80 7.85 -16.22
CA THR A 72 -13.10 6.43 -16.10
C THR A 72 -11.85 5.58 -16.40
N PRO A 73 -11.50 4.62 -15.53
CA PRO A 73 -10.36 3.73 -15.76
C PRO A 73 -10.46 3.00 -17.09
N ASN A 74 -9.35 2.92 -17.81
CA ASN A 74 -9.26 2.29 -19.12
C ASN A 74 -8.16 1.21 -19.08
N SER A 75 -8.53 -0.04 -19.33
CA SER A 75 -7.64 -1.20 -19.29
C SER A 75 -7.45 -1.80 -20.67
N GLY A 76 -6.50 -2.70 -20.81
CA GLY A 76 -6.28 -3.48 -22.03
C GLY A 76 -4.82 -3.59 -22.45
N LEU A 77 -4.62 -4.19 -23.60
CA LEU A 77 -3.28 -4.46 -24.13
C LEU A 77 -2.57 -3.18 -24.57
N ILE A 78 -1.38 -2.94 -24.03
CA ILE A 78 -0.49 -1.88 -24.49
C ILE A 78 0.18 -2.35 -25.78
N THR A 79 -0.27 -1.80 -26.91
CA THR A 79 0.19 -2.21 -28.24
C THR A 79 1.48 -1.49 -28.66
N ARG A 80 1.73 -0.31 -28.11
CA ARG A 80 2.93 0.50 -28.36
C ARG A 80 3.35 1.23 -27.09
N TYR A 81 4.65 1.27 -26.83
CA TYR A 81 5.21 1.97 -25.70
C TYR A 81 6.53 2.65 -26.09
N VAL A 82 6.61 3.96 -25.91
CA VAL A 82 7.82 4.75 -26.08
C VAL A 82 7.94 5.67 -24.88
N SER A 83 8.94 5.41 -24.04
CA SER A 83 9.21 6.23 -22.85
C SER A 83 9.92 7.52 -23.23
N PRO A 84 9.57 8.68 -22.62
CA PRO A 84 10.35 9.90 -22.75
C PRO A 84 11.70 9.77 -22.04
N GLY A 85 12.65 10.62 -22.43
CA GLY A 85 13.97 10.58 -21.82
C GLY A 85 14.74 11.89 -21.95
N GLY A 86 16.03 11.83 -21.63
CA GLY A 86 16.96 12.96 -21.72
C GLY A 86 17.14 13.75 -20.42
N PRO A 87 18.00 14.78 -20.42
CA PRO A 87 18.31 15.55 -19.22
C PRO A 87 17.09 16.20 -18.58
N GLY A 88 16.95 16.03 -17.26
CA GLY A 88 15.83 16.59 -16.49
C GLY A 88 14.52 15.81 -16.58
N VAL A 89 14.56 14.55 -17.06
CA VAL A 89 13.42 13.64 -17.11
C VAL A 89 13.70 12.41 -16.25
N ARG A 90 12.78 12.11 -15.33
CA ARG A 90 12.70 10.83 -14.60
C ARG A 90 11.34 10.21 -14.88
N LEU A 91 11.32 8.93 -15.20
CA LEU A 91 10.09 8.17 -15.42
C LEU A 91 10.11 6.93 -14.54
N ASP A 92 9.16 6.84 -13.62
CA ASP A 92 8.92 5.67 -12.79
C ASP A 92 7.69 4.94 -13.34
N SER A 93 7.88 3.80 -13.99
CA SER A 93 6.81 3.05 -14.66
C SER A 93 7.15 1.57 -14.79
N ASN A 94 6.13 0.73 -14.73
CA ASN A 94 6.21 -0.70 -15.03
C ASN A 94 5.60 -1.06 -16.40
N LEU A 95 5.18 -0.08 -17.18
CA LEU A 95 4.54 -0.29 -18.47
C LEU A 95 5.55 -0.72 -19.54
N SER A 96 5.09 -1.56 -20.44
CA SER A 96 5.84 -2.01 -21.62
C SER A 96 4.89 -2.39 -22.77
N ALA A 97 5.40 -2.41 -23.99
CA ALA A 97 4.64 -2.95 -25.11
C ALA A 97 4.36 -4.45 -24.89
N GLY A 98 3.13 -4.86 -25.09
CA GLY A 98 2.66 -6.23 -24.85
C GLY A 98 2.14 -6.48 -23.41
N TYR A 99 2.24 -5.50 -22.52
CA TYR A 99 1.66 -5.61 -21.18
C TYR A 99 0.13 -5.42 -21.24
N GLU A 100 -0.60 -6.35 -20.65
CA GLU A 100 -2.04 -6.26 -20.46
C GLU A 100 -2.30 -5.46 -19.17
N PHE A 101 -2.70 -4.20 -19.31
CA PHE A 101 -2.99 -3.36 -18.16
C PHE A 101 -4.32 -3.78 -17.51
N PRO A 102 -4.30 -4.21 -16.25
CA PRO A 102 -5.45 -4.82 -15.60
C PRO A 102 -6.55 -3.80 -15.26
N SER A 103 -7.80 -4.25 -15.26
CA SER A 103 -8.96 -3.43 -14.88
C SER A 103 -9.24 -3.43 -13.38
N ASN A 104 -8.60 -4.31 -12.63
CA ASN A 104 -8.87 -4.56 -11.21
C ASN A 104 -7.88 -3.87 -10.25
N TYR A 105 -6.92 -3.11 -10.76
CA TYR A 105 -5.98 -2.31 -10.00
C TYR A 105 -6.22 -0.80 -10.22
N ASP A 106 -5.44 0.01 -9.52
CA ASP A 106 -5.38 1.45 -9.75
C ASP A 106 -4.97 1.74 -11.20
N SER A 107 -5.51 2.81 -11.76
CA SER A 107 -5.24 3.26 -13.13
C SER A 107 -3.86 3.90 -13.33
N ALA A 108 -3.06 4.04 -12.28
CA ALA A 108 -1.75 4.66 -12.33
C ALA A 108 -0.76 3.83 -13.16
N GLY A 109 -0.38 4.35 -14.33
CA GLY A 109 0.57 3.71 -15.23
C GLY A 109 2.00 4.18 -15.06
N ALA A 110 2.20 5.47 -14.76
CA ALA A 110 3.52 6.04 -14.60
C ALA A 110 3.53 7.34 -13.81
N LEU A 111 4.67 7.63 -13.19
CA LEU A 111 5.02 8.94 -12.65
C LEU A 111 6.08 9.56 -13.57
N LEU A 112 5.72 10.63 -14.24
CA LEU A 112 6.65 11.39 -15.05
C LEU A 112 7.07 12.64 -14.28
N ILE A 113 8.34 12.77 -14.00
CA ILE A 113 8.92 13.87 -13.24
C ILE A 113 9.91 14.61 -14.13
N THR A 114 9.77 15.93 -14.17
CA THR A 114 10.74 16.79 -14.84
C THR A 114 11.31 17.82 -13.87
N TYR A 115 12.57 18.17 -14.06
CA TYR A 115 13.25 19.11 -13.18
C TYR A 115 14.28 19.95 -13.95
N ALA A 116 14.37 21.22 -13.57
CA ALA A 116 15.33 22.17 -14.11
C ALA A 116 15.59 23.30 -13.10
N ARG A 117 16.58 24.16 -13.40
CA ARG A 117 16.92 25.29 -12.52
C ARG A 117 15.88 26.40 -12.46
N ASP A 118 14.98 26.45 -13.43
CA ASP A 118 13.88 27.41 -13.47
C ASP A 118 12.56 26.74 -13.85
N TRP A 119 11.45 27.36 -13.46
CA TRP A 119 10.11 26.85 -13.66
C TRP A 119 9.74 26.71 -15.14
N GLN A 120 10.04 27.73 -15.96
CA GLN A 120 9.67 27.69 -17.36
C GLN A 120 10.39 26.61 -18.14
N LYS A 121 11.65 26.37 -17.80
CA LYS A 121 12.43 25.27 -18.37
C LYS A 121 11.89 23.91 -17.92
N THR A 122 11.48 23.78 -16.64
CA THR A 122 10.83 22.56 -16.12
C THR A 122 9.56 22.25 -16.90
N LEU A 123 8.72 23.26 -17.14
CA LEU A 123 7.50 23.13 -17.96
C LEU A 123 7.81 22.77 -19.43
N GLY A 124 8.84 23.37 -20.01
CA GLY A 124 9.27 23.05 -21.38
C GLY A 124 9.75 21.61 -21.53
N ILE A 125 10.46 21.08 -20.51
CA ILE A 125 10.88 19.67 -20.48
C ILE A 125 9.65 18.76 -20.31
N MET A 126 8.68 19.13 -19.47
CA MET A 126 7.45 18.36 -19.27
C MET A 126 6.62 18.29 -20.54
N ASP A 127 6.43 19.42 -21.23
CA ASP A 127 5.69 19.44 -22.49
C ASP A 127 6.35 18.55 -23.54
N ARG A 128 7.68 18.65 -23.72
CA ARG A 128 8.45 17.75 -24.60
C ARG A 128 8.30 16.29 -24.19
N ALA A 129 8.47 15.98 -22.91
CA ALA A 129 8.40 14.60 -22.41
C ALA A 129 7.01 13.99 -22.64
N LEU A 130 5.93 14.76 -22.41
CA LEU A 130 4.57 14.31 -22.68
C LEU A 130 4.29 14.15 -24.20
N GLN A 131 4.95 14.91 -25.07
CA GLN A 131 4.85 14.73 -26.52
C GLN A 131 5.56 13.47 -27.01
N GLU A 132 6.69 13.13 -26.38
CA GLU A 132 7.48 11.95 -26.71
C GLU A 132 6.89 10.66 -26.10
N TYR A 133 6.07 10.79 -25.04
CA TYR A 133 5.52 9.63 -24.32
C TYR A 133 4.36 9.01 -25.10
N VAL A 134 4.55 7.80 -25.59
CA VAL A 134 3.53 7.07 -26.33
C VAL A 134 3.13 5.79 -25.60
N ILE A 135 1.85 5.71 -25.26
CA ILE A 135 1.19 4.50 -24.76
C ILE A 135 0.02 4.23 -25.71
N GLY A 136 0.18 3.23 -26.56
CA GLY A 136 -0.87 2.83 -27.51
C GLY A 136 -1.69 1.68 -26.97
N GLY A 137 -2.99 1.68 -27.22
CA GLY A 137 -3.98 0.75 -26.73
C GLY A 137 -4.97 1.45 -25.79
N PRO A 138 -4.83 1.31 -24.47
CA PRO A 138 -5.71 2.02 -23.54
C PRO A 138 -5.60 3.55 -23.63
N LYS A 139 -6.71 4.24 -23.36
CA LYS A 139 -6.70 5.69 -23.20
C LYS A 139 -5.89 6.11 -21.97
N THR A 140 -5.25 7.26 -22.06
CA THR A 140 -4.40 7.79 -20.99
C THR A 140 -4.69 9.26 -20.71
N THR A 141 -4.27 9.74 -19.56
CA THR A 141 -4.35 11.16 -19.19
C THR A 141 -3.33 12.05 -19.93
N ILE A 142 -2.44 11.51 -20.78
CA ILE A 142 -1.40 12.29 -21.49
C ILE A 142 -1.97 13.49 -22.28
N PRO A 143 -3.02 13.35 -23.10
CA PRO A 143 -3.58 14.50 -23.84
C PRO A 143 -4.12 15.60 -22.93
N PHE A 144 -4.77 15.22 -21.83
CA PHE A 144 -5.25 16.14 -20.80
C PHE A 144 -4.07 16.85 -20.10
N LEU A 145 -3.06 16.12 -19.66
CA LEU A 145 -1.88 16.66 -18.98
C LEU A 145 -1.12 17.67 -19.85
N ARG A 146 -0.99 17.42 -21.14
CA ARG A 146 -0.40 18.37 -22.09
C ARG A 146 -1.15 19.69 -22.13
N ARG A 147 -2.49 19.67 -22.10
CA ARG A 147 -3.33 20.86 -22.06
C ARG A 147 -3.19 21.62 -20.75
N VAL A 148 -3.13 20.90 -19.63
CA VAL A 148 -2.86 21.52 -18.32
C VAL A 148 -1.51 22.24 -18.33
N VAL A 149 -0.44 21.57 -18.76
CA VAL A 149 0.91 22.14 -18.80
C VAL A 149 1.03 23.32 -19.77
N ALA A 150 0.26 23.31 -20.84
CA ALA A 150 0.23 24.42 -21.85
C ALA A 150 -0.62 25.60 -21.39
N HIS A 151 -1.52 25.43 -20.40
CA HIS A 151 -2.45 26.49 -20.00
C HIS A 151 -1.72 27.69 -19.40
N PRO A 152 -2.07 28.95 -19.81
CA PRO A 152 -1.37 30.16 -19.34
C PRO A 152 -1.32 30.29 -17.81
N SER A 153 -2.45 30.08 -17.12
CA SER A 153 -2.52 30.18 -15.65
C SER A 153 -1.65 29.13 -14.98
N PHE A 154 -1.59 27.90 -15.51
CA PHE A 154 -0.70 26.86 -15.00
C PHE A 154 0.77 27.23 -15.18
N ARG A 155 1.11 27.77 -16.33
CA ARG A 155 2.47 28.26 -16.65
C ARG A 155 2.89 29.43 -15.78
N ALA A 156 1.93 30.31 -15.42
CA ALA A 156 2.16 31.41 -14.49
C ALA A 156 2.24 30.97 -13.02
N GLY A 157 1.82 29.74 -12.69
CA GLY A 157 1.73 29.25 -11.30
C GLY A 157 0.47 29.77 -10.58
N GLU A 158 -0.49 30.29 -11.31
CA GLU A 158 -1.75 30.86 -10.80
C GLU A 158 -2.86 29.81 -10.86
N VAL A 159 -2.68 28.71 -10.13
CA VAL A 159 -3.64 27.60 -10.09
C VAL A 159 -4.17 27.36 -8.69
N THR A 160 -5.44 27.04 -8.61
CA THR A 160 -6.14 26.66 -7.39
C THR A 160 -6.65 25.23 -7.46
N THR A 161 -7.21 24.72 -6.38
CA THR A 161 -7.85 23.39 -6.35
C THR A 161 -9.08 23.30 -7.26
N THR A 162 -9.62 24.43 -7.71
CA THR A 162 -10.78 24.52 -8.62
C THR A 162 -10.38 24.69 -10.10
N PHE A 163 -9.09 24.75 -10.40
CA PHE A 163 -8.55 25.06 -11.73
C PHE A 163 -9.19 24.23 -12.86
N ILE A 164 -9.27 22.90 -12.71
CA ILE A 164 -9.86 22.02 -13.74
C ILE A 164 -11.36 22.31 -13.92
N LYS A 165 -12.05 22.62 -12.83
CA LYS A 165 -13.49 22.94 -12.84
C LYS A 165 -13.76 24.29 -13.52
N GLU A 166 -12.87 25.25 -13.36
CA GLU A 166 -12.93 26.58 -13.95
C GLU A 166 -12.54 26.57 -15.42
N HIS A 167 -11.77 25.58 -15.86
CA HIS A 167 -11.25 25.42 -17.22
C HIS A 167 -11.71 24.10 -17.88
N PRO A 168 -13.04 23.89 -18.07
CA PRO A 168 -13.55 22.65 -18.64
C PRO A 168 -13.11 22.39 -20.09
N GLU A 169 -12.63 23.42 -20.80
CA GLU A 169 -12.06 23.30 -22.14
C GLU A 169 -10.81 22.42 -22.19
N ILE A 170 -10.11 22.26 -21.08
CA ILE A 170 -8.94 21.37 -20.96
C ILE A 170 -9.33 19.90 -21.20
N LEU A 171 -10.56 19.53 -20.87
CA LEU A 171 -11.11 18.20 -21.08
C LEU A 171 -11.66 17.98 -22.50
N ARG A 172 -11.76 19.02 -23.32
CA ARG A 172 -12.32 18.94 -24.68
C ARG A 172 -11.19 18.86 -25.69
N TYR A 173 -10.85 17.68 -26.16
CA TYR A 173 -9.89 17.44 -27.23
C TYR A 173 -10.36 16.30 -28.13
N THR A 174 -9.85 16.27 -29.35
CA THR A 174 -10.02 15.10 -30.22
C THR A 174 -8.92 14.11 -29.91
N ASP A 175 -9.25 12.84 -29.71
CA ASP A 175 -8.29 11.78 -29.42
C ASP A 175 -7.33 11.51 -30.58
N LEU A 176 -7.62 12.08 -31.75
CA LEU A 176 -6.78 11.99 -32.92
C LEU A 176 -5.76 13.14 -32.91
N GLU A 177 -4.54 12.83 -32.52
CA GLU A 177 -3.40 13.70 -32.84
C GLU A 177 -3.22 13.80 -34.37
N PRO A 178 -2.64 14.92 -34.89
CA PRO A 178 -2.44 15.08 -36.35
C PRO A 178 -1.74 13.87 -36.99
N GLU A 179 -0.88 13.19 -36.28
CA GLU A 179 -0.18 11.97 -36.74
C GLU A 179 -1.12 10.76 -36.81
N SER A 180 -2.02 10.63 -35.83
CA SER A 180 -3.04 9.56 -35.82
C SER A 180 -4.09 9.80 -36.91
N GLU A 181 -4.41 11.05 -37.22
CA GLU A 181 -5.28 11.43 -38.31
C GLU A 181 -4.62 11.13 -39.68
N ARG A 182 -3.31 11.38 -39.79
CA ARG A 182 -2.53 10.97 -40.96
C ARG A 182 -2.49 9.43 -41.10
N LEU A 183 -2.30 8.72 -40.01
CA LEU A 183 -2.29 7.25 -40.00
C LEU A 183 -3.69 6.71 -40.33
N ALA A 184 -4.77 7.29 -39.77
CA ALA A 184 -6.13 6.90 -40.08
C ALA A 184 -6.48 7.15 -41.57
N LYS A 185 -6.06 8.30 -42.12
CA LYS A 185 -6.19 8.60 -43.54
C LYS A 185 -5.39 7.63 -44.41
N LEU A 186 -4.15 7.31 -44.02
CA LEU A 186 -3.32 6.34 -44.74
C LEU A 186 -3.95 4.94 -44.70
N VAL A 187 -4.45 4.50 -43.54
CA VAL A 187 -5.15 3.22 -43.36
C VAL A 187 -6.44 3.21 -44.19
N ALA A 188 -7.21 4.29 -44.19
CA ALA A 188 -8.41 4.42 -45.03
C ALA A 188 -8.10 4.40 -46.49
N GLU A 189 -7.04 5.09 -46.96
CA GLU A 189 -6.58 5.01 -48.37
C GLU A 189 -6.09 3.65 -48.75
N ILE A 190 -5.33 2.96 -47.89
CA ILE A 190 -4.85 1.59 -48.11
C ILE A 190 -6.05 0.63 -48.17
N SER A 191 -7.03 0.81 -47.27
CA SER A 191 -8.25 -0.01 -47.26
C SER A 191 -9.13 0.20 -48.49
N ALA A 192 -9.22 1.46 -48.95
CA ALA A 192 -9.99 1.81 -50.17
C ALA A 192 -9.33 1.39 -51.48
N ARG A 193 -7.99 1.34 -51.53
CA ARG A 193 -7.21 0.97 -52.74
C ARG A 193 -6.84 -0.50 -52.81
N GLY A 194 -7.21 -1.31 -51.85
CA GLY A 194 -6.80 -2.71 -51.75
C GLY A 194 -5.34 -2.86 -51.34
N PHE A 195 -5.12 -3.38 -50.14
CA PHE A 195 -3.77 -3.63 -49.63
C PHE A 195 -3.13 -4.85 -50.32
N ASN A 196 -1.82 -4.82 -50.41
CA ASN A 196 -1.03 -5.90 -50.98
C ASN A 196 -1.37 -7.24 -50.31
N PRO A 197 -1.84 -8.24 -51.07
CA PRO A 197 -2.36 -9.49 -50.54
C PRO A 197 -1.30 -10.40 -49.90
N TYR A 198 -0.02 -9.99 -49.86
CA TYR A 198 1.07 -10.80 -49.36
C TYR A 198 1.32 -10.71 -47.86
N VAL A 199 0.57 -9.89 -47.09
CA VAL A 199 0.66 -9.84 -45.62
C VAL A 199 -0.73 -10.01 -45.03
N SER A 200 -1.11 -11.22 -44.71
CA SER A 200 -2.31 -11.42 -43.89
C SER A 200 -2.05 -10.93 -42.46
N LEU A 201 -2.96 -10.14 -41.94
CA LEU A 201 -2.91 -9.70 -40.52
C LEU A 201 -2.82 -10.90 -39.55
N GLY A 202 -3.30 -12.07 -39.92
CA GLY A 202 -3.18 -13.32 -39.19
C GLY A 202 -1.75 -13.86 -39.14
N GLU A 203 -1.01 -13.81 -40.27
CA GLU A 203 0.41 -14.19 -40.30
C GLU A 203 1.33 -13.19 -39.57
N TYR A 204 1.00 -11.91 -39.62
CA TYR A 204 1.71 -10.89 -38.87
C TYR A 204 1.51 -11.09 -37.37
N ARG A 205 0.29 -11.37 -36.92
CA ARG A 205 0.01 -11.70 -35.49
C ARG A 205 0.70 -12.99 -35.04
N SER A 206 0.81 -13.99 -35.90
CA SER A 206 1.45 -15.26 -35.54
C SER A 206 2.98 -15.19 -35.50
N LYS A 207 3.60 -14.30 -36.33
CA LYS A 207 5.06 -14.16 -36.41
C LYS A 207 5.64 -13.08 -35.54
N THR A 208 4.83 -12.11 -35.12
CA THR A 208 5.27 -10.96 -34.33
C THR A 208 4.54 -10.81 -32.99
N THR A 209 3.76 -11.80 -32.56
CA THR A 209 3.51 -11.85 -31.13
C THR A 209 4.91 -12.04 -30.54
N PRO A 210 5.55 -11.03 -29.97
CA PRO A 210 6.69 -11.29 -29.13
C PRO A 210 6.13 -12.35 -28.17
N LYS A 211 6.72 -13.54 -28.09
CA LYS A 211 6.59 -14.29 -26.85
C LYS A 211 6.87 -13.20 -25.82
N LEU A 212 5.85 -12.79 -25.09
CA LEU A 212 6.00 -11.94 -23.93
C LEU A 212 7.27 -12.47 -23.31
N ALA A 213 8.37 -11.71 -23.38
CA ALA A 213 9.51 -12.04 -22.58
C ALA A 213 8.82 -12.32 -21.27
N HIS A 214 8.72 -13.60 -20.91
CA HIS A 214 8.06 -13.94 -19.68
C HIS A 214 8.69 -12.96 -18.75
N PHE A 215 7.92 -11.98 -18.30
CA PHE A 215 8.28 -11.25 -17.13
C PHE A 215 8.41 -12.39 -16.14
N GLN A 216 9.60 -12.97 -16.08
CA GLN A 216 9.90 -13.86 -14.98
C GLN A 216 9.72 -12.93 -13.81
N PRO A 217 8.63 -13.12 -13.04
CA PRO A 217 8.55 -12.41 -11.80
C PRO A 217 9.92 -12.63 -11.20
N PHE A 218 10.57 -11.58 -10.72
CA PHE A 218 11.87 -11.66 -10.06
C PHE A 218 11.68 -12.57 -8.84
N SER A 219 11.59 -13.85 -9.12
CA SER A 219 11.48 -14.89 -8.13
C SER A 219 12.68 -15.78 -8.39
N PRO A 220 13.76 -15.59 -7.63
CA PRO A 220 14.71 -16.67 -7.49
C PRO A 220 13.89 -17.91 -7.13
N GLU A 221 14.03 -18.98 -7.88
CA GLU A 221 13.38 -20.24 -7.51
C GLU A 221 13.69 -20.51 -6.05
N LEU A 222 12.63 -20.59 -5.23
CA LEU A 222 12.78 -20.91 -3.83
C LEU A 222 13.50 -22.25 -3.77
N SER A 223 14.74 -22.23 -3.29
CA SER A 223 15.50 -23.48 -3.20
C SER A 223 14.73 -24.48 -2.33
N GLU A 224 14.86 -25.76 -2.64
CA GLU A 224 14.22 -26.81 -1.84
C GLU A 224 14.62 -26.72 -0.36
N ALA A 225 15.86 -26.33 -0.08
CA ALA A 225 16.35 -26.05 1.26
C ALA A 225 15.60 -24.90 1.97
N ALA A 226 15.17 -23.88 1.24
CA ALA A 226 14.36 -22.80 1.82
C ALA A 226 12.91 -23.25 2.04
N ARG A 227 12.35 -24.02 1.10
CA ARG A 227 10.99 -24.59 1.23
C ARG A 227 10.88 -25.58 2.38
N SER A 228 11.91 -26.40 2.61
CA SER A 228 11.94 -27.41 3.68
C SER A 228 12.32 -26.88 5.06
N ARG A 229 12.75 -25.60 5.17
CA ARG A 229 13.10 -25.01 6.47
C ARG A 229 11.87 -25.00 7.38
N PRO A 230 11.97 -25.59 8.60
CA PRO A 230 10.88 -25.55 9.57
C PRO A 230 10.62 -24.12 10.05
N SER A 231 9.42 -23.89 10.59
CA SER A 231 9.14 -22.66 11.34
C SER A 231 10.15 -22.50 12.48
N PRO A 232 10.73 -21.31 12.68
CA PRO A 232 11.56 -21.06 13.86
C PRO A 232 10.75 -20.92 15.14
N TYR A 233 9.41 -20.88 15.06
CA TYR A 233 8.51 -20.63 16.17
C TYR A 233 7.85 -21.92 16.65
N PRO A 234 7.65 -22.09 17.99
CA PRO A 234 6.85 -23.19 18.54
C PRO A 234 5.45 -23.19 17.95
N GLN A 235 4.96 -24.38 17.63
CA GLN A 235 3.59 -24.62 17.19
C GLN A 235 2.76 -25.12 18.38
N GLY A 236 1.47 -24.84 18.40
CA GLY A 236 0.55 -25.27 19.46
C GLY A 236 0.18 -24.15 20.43
N ASP A 237 0.39 -24.34 21.74
CA ASP A 237 -0.03 -23.35 22.75
C ASP A 237 0.70 -22.01 22.59
N ARG A 238 -0.06 -20.93 22.65
CA ARG A 238 0.48 -19.57 22.44
C ARG A 238 1.24 -19.03 23.65
N GLU A 239 1.06 -19.62 24.82
CA GLU A 239 1.87 -19.29 26.00
C GLU A 239 3.33 -19.73 25.81
N ASP A 240 3.54 -20.93 25.26
CA ASP A 240 4.88 -21.42 24.89
C ASP A 240 5.52 -20.55 23.81
N LEU A 241 4.73 -20.12 22.81
CA LEU A 241 5.18 -19.19 21.77
C LEU A 241 5.63 -17.86 22.37
N LEU A 242 4.84 -17.26 23.26
CA LEU A 242 5.17 -15.99 23.89
C LEU A 242 6.36 -16.12 24.86
N ALA A 243 6.50 -17.26 25.55
CA ALA A 243 7.69 -17.57 26.34
C ALA A 243 8.94 -17.60 25.45
N PHE A 244 8.88 -18.31 24.33
CA PHE A 244 9.95 -18.35 23.34
C PHE A 244 10.35 -16.94 22.85
N ILE A 245 9.36 -16.09 22.51
CA ILE A 245 9.62 -14.72 22.05
C ILE A 245 10.32 -13.89 23.15
N ARG A 246 9.90 -14.02 24.41
CA ARG A 246 10.54 -13.33 25.55
C ARG A 246 12.00 -13.74 25.74
N ASP A 247 12.27 -15.03 25.56
CA ASP A 247 13.58 -15.61 25.89
C ASP A 247 14.64 -15.43 24.80
N THR A 248 14.22 -15.22 23.54
CA THR A 248 15.17 -15.12 22.41
C THR A 248 16.00 -13.85 22.40
N GLY A 249 15.55 -12.76 23.03
CA GLY A 249 16.21 -11.46 22.99
C GLY A 249 16.37 -10.88 21.58
N ARG A 250 15.57 -11.34 20.62
CA ARG A 250 15.59 -10.94 19.23
C ARG A 250 14.33 -10.14 18.88
N ILE A 251 14.44 -9.33 17.84
CA ILE A 251 13.28 -8.69 17.22
C ILE A 251 12.67 -9.68 16.22
N HIS A 252 11.36 -9.85 16.29
CA HIS A 252 10.57 -10.68 15.41
C HIS A 252 9.76 -9.80 14.45
N PHE A 253 9.57 -10.24 13.21
CA PHE A 253 8.93 -9.46 12.17
C PHE A 253 7.61 -10.09 11.73
N THR A 254 6.61 -9.24 11.55
CA THR A 254 5.35 -9.54 10.86
C THR A 254 5.38 -8.87 9.49
N ASP A 255 5.07 -9.63 8.46
CA ASP A 255 4.84 -9.06 7.12
C ASP A 255 3.40 -8.57 7.00
N THR A 256 3.21 -7.40 6.41
CA THR A 256 1.89 -6.82 6.15
C THR A 256 1.69 -6.48 4.66
N THR A 257 2.55 -7.00 3.80
CA THR A 257 2.54 -6.72 2.36
C THR A 257 1.19 -7.08 1.74
N THR A 258 0.68 -8.26 2.03
CA THR A 258 -0.57 -8.77 1.45
C THR A 258 -1.84 -8.17 2.05
N ARG A 259 -1.73 -7.39 3.12
CA ARG A 259 -2.84 -6.65 3.72
C ARG A 259 -2.68 -5.13 3.58
N ASP A 260 -1.66 -4.53 4.20
CA ASP A 260 -1.57 -3.07 4.31
C ASP A 260 -1.04 -2.42 3.03
N MET A 261 -0.02 -3.01 2.42
CA MET A 261 0.49 -2.51 1.14
C MET A 261 -0.59 -2.63 0.06
N THR A 262 -1.31 -3.74 -0.01
CA THR A 262 -2.40 -3.90 -0.98
C THR A 262 -3.55 -2.94 -0.70
N GLN A 263 -3.87 -2.68 0.57
CA GLN A 263 -4.87 -1.67 0.94
C GLN A 263 -4.44 -0.27 0.52
N SER A 264 -3.20 0.08 0.75
CA SER A 264 -2.69 1.44 0.52
C SER A 264 -2.41 1.74 -0.96
N ASN A 265 -1.99 0.74 -1.74
CA ASN A 265 -1.54 0.94 -3.12
C ASN A 265 -2.50 0.33 -4.17
N HIS A 266 -3.24 -0.72 -3.83
CA HIS A 266 -4.08 -1.46 -4.78
C HIS A 266 -5.55 -1.55 -4.37
N GLY A 267 -5.98 -0.81 -3.35
CA GLY A 267 -7.38 -0.85 -2.86
C GLY A 267 -7.85 -2.25 -2.45
N ASN A 268 -6.96 -3.11 -1.96
CA ASN A 268 -7.17 -4.52 -1.62
C ASN A 268 -7.63 -5.41 -2.79
N ARG A 269 -7.32 -5.04 -4.02
CA ARG A 269 -7.75 -5.78 -5.22
C ARG A 269 -6.77 -6.88 -5.68
N MET A 270 -5.75 -7.17 -4.89
CA MET A 270 -4.87 -8.32 -5.11
C MET A 270 -5.69 -9.61 -5.04
N ARG A 271 -5.48 -10.50 -5.98
CA ARG A 271 -6.25 -11.75 -6.08
C ARG A 271 -5.46 -12.91 -5.49
N LEU A 272 -6.16 -13.94 -5.06
CA LEU A 272 -5.56 -15.17 -4.52
C LEU A 272 -4.49 -15.79 -5.44
N ALA A 273 -4.60 -15.59 -6.75
CA ALA A 273 -3.60 -16.08 -7.72
C ALA A 273 -2.24 -15.39 -7.52
N GLU A 274 -2.22 -14.10 -7.23
CA GLU A 274 -1.02 -13.34 -6.92
C GLU A 274 -0.47 -13.72 -5.53
N ASP A 275 -1.35 -13.91 -4.56
CA ASP A 275 -0.99 -14.37 -3.21
C ASP A 275 -0.29 -15.73 -3.23
N ARG A 276 -0.74 -16.67 -4.07
CA ARG A 276 -0.10 -17.98 -4.26
C ARG A 276 1.34 -17.89 -4.79
N LEU A 277 1.69 -16.81 -5.48
CA LEU A 277 3.05 -16.58 -5.95
C LEU A 277 3.95 -16.07 -4.82
N VAL A 278 3.43 -15.21 -3.95
CA VAL A 278 4.20 -14.53 -2.89
C VAL A 278 4.24 -15.35 -1.60
N GLY A 279 3.14 -16.01 -1.25
CA GLY A 279 2.97 -16.71 0.02
C GLY A 279 4.08 -17.70 0.38
N PRO A 280 4.53 -18.59 -0.53
CA PRO A 280 5.63 -19.52 -0.24
C PRO A 280 6.97 -18.84 0.09
N TYR A 281 7.23 -17.65 -0.45
CA TYR A 281 8.43 -16.87 -0.11
C TYR A 281 8.32 -16.28 1.30
N LEU A 282 7.19 -15.68 1.62
CA LEU A 282 6.92 -15.17 2.97
C LEU A 282 6.97 -16.29 4.01
N ASP A 283 6.42 -17.47 3.68
CA ASP A 283 6.45 -18.64 4.56
C ASP A 283 7.85 -19.19 4.83
N SER A 284 8.79 -18.98 3.90
CA SER A 284 10.18 -19.40 4.03
C SER A 284 11.10 -18.35 4.67
N ALA A 285 10.62 -17.12 4.85
CA ALA A 285 11.42 -16.00 5.33
C ALA A 285 11.71 -16.04 6.85
N GLY A 286 11.05 -16.94 7.60
CA GLY A 286 11.22 -17.03 9.06
C GLY A 286 10.54 -15.91 9.83
N LEU A 287 9.46 -15.38 9.30
CA LEU A 287 8.63 -14.36 9.92
C LEU A 287 7.84 -14.92 11.10
N PHE A 288 7.52 -14.04 12.06
CA PHE A 288 6.62 -14.35 13.15
C PHE A 288 5.21 -14.62 12.62
N SER A 289 4.68 -13.68 11.84
CA SER A 289 3.37 -13.82 11.22
C SER A 289 3.30 -13.12 9.86
N ILE A 290 2.30 -13.48 9.08
CA ILE A 290 1.88 -12.78 7.86
C ILE A 290 0.50 -12.22 8.14
N GLU A 291 0.38 -10.89 8.16
CA GLU A 291 -0.93 -10.22 8.24
C GLU A 291 -1.52 -10.15 6.84
N ASN A 292 -2.35 -11.14 6.51
CA ASN A 292 -2.93 -11.34 5.18
C ASN A 292 -4.43 -11.07 5.11
N GLY A 293 -5.01 -10.47 6.16
CA GLY A 293 -6.43 -10.14 6.19
C GLY A 293 -6.76 -8.95 7.09
N GLY A 294 -7.87 -8.30 6.77
CA GLY A 294 -8.43 -7.17 7.52
C GLY A 294 -9.78 -6.75 6.98
N GLY A 295 -10.47 -5.84 7.67
CA GLY A 295 -11.83 -5.45 7.32
C GLY A 295 -11.99 -4.95 5.88
N ALA A 296 -11.09 -4.08 5.42
CA ALA A 296 -11.15 -3.57 4.05
C ALA A 296 -10.88 -4.68 3.01
N HIS A 297 -9.96 -5.60 3.29
CA HIS A 297 -9.69 -6.75 2.44
C HIS A 297 -10.92 -7.63 2.28
N PHE A 298 -11.60 -7.98 3.38
CA PHE A 298 -12.83 -8.77 3.36
C PHE A 298 -13.94 -8.10 2.55
N HIS A 299 -14.09 -6.79 2.72
CA HIS A 299 -15.11 -6.02 2.01
C HIS A 299 -14.86 -6.03 0.48
N VAL A 300 -13.63 -5.77 0.06
CA VAL A 300 -13.24 -5.75 -1.36
C VAL A 300 -13.26 -7.14 -1.98
N ALA A 301 -12.83 -8.18 -1.26
CA ALA A 301 -12.92 -9.56 -1.71
C ALA A 301 -14.36 -9.91 -2.10
N MET A 302 -15.33 -9.59 -1.25
CA MET A 302 -16.75 -9.88 -1.52
C MET A 302 -17.36 -8.98 -2.61
N LEU A 303 -17.07 -7.68 -2.60
CA LEU A 303 -17.78 -6.72 -3.47
C LEU A 303 -17.09 -6.48 -4.82
N ALA A 304 -15.78 -6.57 -4.88
CA ALA A 304 -15.02 -6.28 -6.10
C ALA A 304 -14.39 -7.54 -6.73
N ASN A 305 -13.78 -8.40 -5.92
CA ASN A 305 -13.17 -9.63 -6.43
C ASN A 305 -14.18 -10.78 -6.56
N MET A 306 -15.38 -10.63 -5.99
CA MET A 306 -16.44 -11.65 -5.97
C MET A 306 -15.96 -13.00 -5.41
N THR A 307 -15.12 -12.94 -4.38
CA THR A 307 -14.54 -14.10 -3.71
C THR A 307 -15.03 -14.21 -2.27
N TYR A 308 -14.88 -15.41 -1.68
CA TYR A 308 -15.22 -15.64 -0.28
C TYR A 308 -13.94 -15.56 0.59
N PRO A 309 -13.79 -14.52 1.45
CA PRO A 309 -12.53 -14.24 2.13
C PRO A 309 -12.03 -15.36 3.05
N PHE A 310 -12.92 -16.14 3.67
CA PHE A 310 -12.50 -17.27 4.51
C PHE A 310 -12.01 -18.47 3.67
N GLU A 311 -12.45 -18.59 2.41
CA GLU A 311 -11.86 -19.55 1.49
C GLU A 311 -10.44 -19.12 1.08
N GLU A 312 -10.23 -17.83 0.83
CA GLU A 312 -8.89 -17.28 0.60
C GLU A 312 -7.99 -17.53 1.82
N ALA A 313 -8.48 -17.32 3.04
CA ALA A 313 -7.73 -17.60 4.26
C ALA A 313 -7.36 -19.10 4.41
N ARG A 314 -8.27 -20.00 4.01
CA ARG A 314 -7.99 -21.44 3.98
C ARG A 314 -6.89 -21.79 2.98
N GLU A 315 -6.92 -21.19 1.82
CA GLU A 315 -5.89 -21.36 0.79
C GLU A 315 -4.53 -20.83 1.26
N TRP A 316 -4.51 -19.68 1.96
CA TRP A 316 -3.31 -19.17 2.60
C TRP A 316 -2.68 -20.19 3.55
N ASN A 317 -3.48 -20.88 4.35
CA ASN A 317 -3.00 -21.96 5.24
C ASN A 317 -2.44 -23.14 4.45
N ALA A 318 -2.90 -23.40 3.22
CA ALA A 318 -2.41 -24.46 2.38
C ALA A 318 -1.04 -24.15 1.73
N PHE A 319 -0.85 -22.95 1.19
CA PHE A 319 0.40 -22.61 0.49
C PHE A 319 1.46 -21.92 1.36
N ALA A 320 1.10 -21.47 2.57
CA ALA A 320 2.00 -20.90 3.56
C ALA A 320 1.79 -21.53 4.95
N PRO A 321 2.01 -22.84 5.13
CA PRO A 321 1.58 -23.59 6.32
C PRO A 321 2.42 -23.33 7.58
N LYS A 322 3.62 -22.75 7.47
CA LYS A 322 4.59 -22.69 8.57
C LYS A 322 4.51 -21.40 9.38
N THR A 323 4.17 -20.30 8.72
CA THR A 323 4.10 -18.97 9.32
C THR A 323 2.71 -18.69 9.84
N LEU A 324 2.58 -18.09 11.02
CA LEU A 324 1.30 -17.73 11.61
C LEU A 324 0.54 -16.74 10.73
N LYS A 325 -0.76 -16.94 10.56
CA LYS A 325 -1.64 -16.01 9.84
C LYS A 325 -2.25 -15.02 10.82
N GLN A 326 -2.15 -13.75 10.49
CA GLN A 326 -2.65 -12.67 11.32
C GLN A 326 -3.78 -11.91 10.61
N LEU A 327 -4.82 -11.58 11.36
CA LEU A 327 -5.96 -10.79 10.90
C LEU A 327 -6.11 -9.53 11.73
N LEU A 328 -6.39 -8.40 11.07
CA LEU A 328 -6.73 -7.12 11.72
C LEU A 328 -8.24 -6.95 11.85
N VAL A 329 -8.70 -6.81 13.10
CA VAL A 329 -10.13 -6.63 13.46
C VAL A 329 -10.36 -5.22 14.03
N ARG A 330 -11.47 -4.61 13.66
CA ARG A 330 -11.87 -3.26 14.11
C ARG A 330 -12.92 -3.34 15.20
N SER A 331 -12.54 -3.70 16.39
CA SER A 331 -13.43 -3.74 17.58
C SER A 331 -14.90 -4.06 17.26
N THR A 332 -15.85 -3.16 17.56
CA THR A 332 -17.28 -3.34 17.30
C THR A 332 -17.67 -3.49 15.84
N ASN A 333 -16.85 -2.98 14.91
CA ASN A 333 -17.13 -3.10 13.47
C ASN A 333 -16.63 -4.43 12.87
N VAL A 334 -15.85 -5.19 13.61
CA VAL A 334 -15.24 -6.47 13.24
C VAL A 334 -14.51 -6.37 11.90
N LEU A 335 -15.09 -6.91 10.83
CA LEU A 335 -14.58 -6.86 9.46
C LEU A 335 -15.34 -5.86 8.57
N GLY A 336 -16.29 -5.14 9.15
CA GLY A 336 -17.13 -4.16 8.46
C GLY A 336 -16.74 -2.70 8.74
N TYR A 337 -17.69 -1.81 8.43
CA TYR A 337 -17.56 -0.36 8.63
C TYR A 337 -18.63 0.22 9.58
N THR A 338 -19.52 -0.62 10.09
CA THR A 338 -20.56 -0.26 11.04
C THR A 338 -20.53 -1.19 12.24
N PRO A 339 -20.88 -0.71 13.44
CA PRO A 339 -20.94 -1.55 14.62
C PRO A 339 -21.89 -2.73 14.44
N GLN A 340 -21.46 -3.89 14.90
CA GLN A 340 -22.21 -5.15 14.81
C GLN A 340 -22.82 -5.53 16.17
N PRO A 341 -23.95 -6.23 16.18
CA PRO A 341 -24.46 -6.83 17.41
C PRO A 341 -23.47 -7.82 18.02
N ARG A 342 -23.44 -7.91 19.36
CA ARG A 342 -22.47 -8.74 20.10
C ARG A 342 -22.42 -10.19 19.63
N ASN A 343 -23.57 -10.82 19.41
CA ASN A 343 -23.66 -12.21 18.93
C ASN A 343 -23.04 -12.39 17.52
N LEU A 344 -23.19 -11.40 16.64
CA LEU A 344 -22.57 -11.43 15.32
C LEU A 344 -21.05 -11.21 15.42
N MET A 345 -20.61 -10.36 16.33
CA MET A 345 -19.17 -10.18 16.62
C MET A 345 -18.54 -11.50 17.09
N GLN A 346 -19.19 -12.21 18.02
CA GLN A 346 -18.72 -13.50 18.53
C GLN A 346 -18.70 -14.57 17.44
N LEU A 347 -19.79 -14.70 16.65
CA LEU A 347 -19.82 -15.64 15.52
C LEU A 347 -18.70 -15.35 14.50
N THR A 348 -18.47 -14.08 14.18
CA THR A 348 -17.38 -13.71 13.28
C THR A 348 -16.02 -14.02 13.90
N GLY A 349 -15.87 -13.80 15.20
CA GLY A 349 -14.68 -14.19 15.96
C GLY A 349 -14.38 -15.70 15.89
N GLU A 350 -15.42 -16.53 16.00
CA GLU A 350 -15.30 -17.99 15.84
C GLU A 350 -14.80 -18.36 14.43
N MET A 351 -15.41 -17.79 13.39
CA MET A 351 -15.00 -18.00 12.00
C MET A 351 -13.56 -17.54 11.75
N ILE A 352 -13.16 -16.40 12.32
CA ILE A 352 -11.78 -15.90 12.25
C ILE A 352 -10.83 -16.92 12.87
N CYS A 353 -11.13 -17.44 14.04
CA CYS A 353 -10.28 -18.41 14.76
C CYS A 353 -10.13 -19.74 14.03
N GLU A 354 -11.01 -20.10 13.12
CA GLU A 354 -10.85 -21.29 12.27
C GLU A 354 -9.70 -21.16 11.26
N HIS A 355 -9.36 -19.93 10.87
CA HIS A 355 -8.46 -19.69 9.76
C HIS A 355 -7.20 -18.89 10.13
N TYR A 356 -7.25 -18.10 11.20
CA TYR A 356 -6.18 -17.22 11.62
C TYR A 356 -5.61 -17.62 12.99
N ASP A 357 -4.31 -17.42 13.17
CA ASP A 357 -3.56 -17.77 14.38
C ASP A 357 -3.45 -16.60 15.35
N VAL A 358 -3.30 -15.38 14.80
CA VAL A 358 -3.15 -14.12 15.54
C VAL A 358 -4.29 -13.20 15.18
N VAL A 359 -5.06 -12.79 16.17
CA VAL A 359 -6.18 -11.86 16.00
C VAL A 359 -5.78 -10.51 16.63
N ARG A 360 -5.37 -9.58 15.79
CA ARG A 360 -5.10 -8.20 16.19
C ARG A 360 -6.41 -7.44 16.21
N CYS A 361 -6.83 -7.02 17.39
CA CYS A 361 -8.06 -6.25 17.57
C CYS A 361 -7.73 -4.87 18.12
N PHE A 362 -8.25 -3.81 17.49
CA PHE A 362 -8.07 -2.46 17.97
C PHE A 362 -9.37 -1.68 18.00
N ASP A 363 -9.46 -0.78 18.93
CA ASP A 363 -10.44 0.31 18.95
C ASP A 363 -9.72 1.64 18.76
N PHE A 364 -10.17 2.48 17.82
CA PHE A 364 -9.43 3.71 17.50
C PHE A 364 -9.58 4.79 18.60
N LEU A 365 -10.58 4.65 19.49
CA LEU A 365 -10.74 5.46 20.69
C LEU A 365 -10.06 4.84 21.92
N ASN A 366 -9.45 3.65 21.77
CA ASN A 366 -8.82 2.88 22.83
C ASN A 366 -9.78 2.41 23.92
N GLU A 367 -11.07 2.20 23.58
CA GLU A 367 -12.07 1.65 24.50
C GLU A 367 -11.95 0.12 24.55
N ALA A 368 -11.40 -0.38 25.65
CA ALA A 368 -11.11 -1.81 25.80
C ALA A 368 -12.39 -2.68 25.72
N ASP A 369 -13.50 -2.23 26.30
CA ASP A 369 -14.77 -2.98 26.32
C ASP A 369 -15.33 -3.24 24.91
N ASN A 370 -15.01 -2.40 23.94
CA ASN A 370 -15.39 -2.59 22.55
C ASN A 370 -14.72 -3.81 21.91
N MET A 371 -13.55 -4.23 22.42
CA MET A 371 -12.81 -5.40 21.97
C MET A 371 -13.24 -6.70 22.66
N ALA A 372 -13.94 -6.60 23.80
CA ALA A 372 -14.31 -7.73 24.65
C ALA A 372 -15.01 -8.89 23.93
N PRO A 373 -16.01 -8.66 23.03
CA PRO A 373 -16.68 -9.77 22.35
C PRO A 373 -15.78 -10.64 21.49
N ILE A 374 -14.76 -10.04 20.86
CA ILE A 374 -13.74 -10.78 20.08
C ILE A 374 -12.72 -11.42 21.01
N ALA A 375 -12.30 -10.72 22.07
CA ALA A 375 -11.38 -11.22 23.07
C ALA A 375 -11.90 -12.50 23.75
N GLU A 376 -13.19 -12.54 24.11
CA GLU A 376 -13.83 -13.73 24.72
C GLU A 376 -13.68 -14.97 23.84
N VAL A 377 -13.88 -14.83 22.54
CA VAL A 377 -13.74 -15.96 21.60
C VAL A 377 -12.29 -16.38 21.45
N VAL A 378 -11.39 -15.42 21.20
CA VAL A 378 -9.97 -15.74 20.93
C VAL A 378 -9.28 -16.30 22.16
N LEU A 379 -9.52 -15.72 23.34
CA LEU A 379 -8.89 -16.15 24.61
C LEU A 379 -9.42 -17.50 25.11
N SER A 380 -10.60 -17.95 24.65
CA SER A 380 -11.10 -19.29 24.94
C SER A 380 -10.33 -20.39 24.22
N ARG A 381 -9.49 -20.05 23.24
CA ARG A 381 -8.74 -21.00 22.41
C ARG A 381 -7.23 -20.90 22.71
N PRO A 382 -6.61 -21.95 23.29
CA PRO A 382 -5.19 -21.90 23.68
C PRO A 382 -4.23 -21.81 22.49
N ASP A 383 -4.66 -22.30 21.33
CA ASP A 383 -3.90 -22.26 20.07
C ASP A 383 -4.00 -20.93 19.32
N LYS A 384 -4.77 -19.96 19.82
CA LYS A 384 -4.94 -18.62 19.21
C LYS A 384 -4.32 -17.53 20.05
N LEU A 385 -3.69 -16.57 19.39
CA LEU A 385 -3.09 -15.41 20.04
C LEU A 385 -3.98 -14.19 19.89
N PHE A 386 -4.43 -13.65 21.02
CA PHE A 386 -5.10 -12.37 21.05
C PHE A 386 -4.08 -11.24 21.14
N GLU A 387 -4.17 -10.31 20.21
CA GLU A 387 -3.33 -9.12 20.15
C GLU A 387 -4.22 -7.87 20.22
N PRO A 388 -4.64 -7.43 21.41
CA PRO A 388 -5.24 -6.12 21.55
C PRO A 388 -4.22 -5.04 21.20
N ALA A 389 -4.67 -3.99 20.51
CA ALA A 389 -3.77 -2.94 20.07
C ALA A 389 -4.28 -1.56 20.51
N ILE A 390 -3.35 -0.73 21.01
CA ILE A 390 -3.59 0.67 21.30
C ILE A 390 -3.32 1.47 20.04
N ALA A 391 -4.33 2.22 19.58
CA ALA A 391 -4.20 3.17 18.49
C ALA A 391 -3.42 4.39 18.98
N LEU A 392 -2.23 4.60 18.44
CA LEU A 392 -1.37 5.73 18.79
C LEU A 392 -1.73 6.95 17.95
N SER A 393 -1.70 8.12 18.56
CA SER A 393 -2.04 9.39 17.94
C SER A 393 -1.19 10.53 18.53
N ARG A 394 -1.40 11.73 18.04
CA ARG A 394 -0.73 12.92 18.57
C ARG A 394 -1.74 14.01 18.89
N ALA A 395 -1.89 14.28 20.18
CA ALA A 395 -2.71 15.35 20.68
C ALA A 395 -2.10 15.87 22.00
N PRO A 396 -2.45 17.06 22.49
CA PRO A 396 -1.91 17.60 23.74
C PRO A 396 -2.13 16.69 24.96
N TRP A 397 -3.21 15.91 24.95
CA TRP A 397 -3.60 14.97 26.00
C TRP A 397 -3.14 13.54 25.74
N PHE A 398 -2.60 13.25 24.54
CA PHE A 398 -2.14 11.91 24.14
C PHE A 398 -0.66 11.75 24.52
N ASP A 399 -0.43 11.39 25.77
CA ASP A 399 0.90 11.20 26.36
C ASP A 399 1.14 9.74 26.78
N VAL A 400 2.29 9.48 27.37
CA VAL A 400 2.67 8.14 27.86
C VAL A 400 1.70 7.66 28.94
N ASN A 401 1.18 8.54 29.79
CA ASN A 401 0.24 8.15 30.85
C ASN A 401 -1.10 7.72 30.26
N TYR A 402 -1.61 8.45 29.27
CA TYR A 402 -2.80 8.03 28.54
C TYR A 402 -2.64 6.63 27.90
N CYS A 403 -1.51 6.38 27.24
CA CYS A 403 -1.22 5.08 26.66
C CYS A 403 -1.09 3.98 27.71
N LEU A 404 -0.51 4.28 28.89
CA LEU A 404 -0.47 3.33 29.99
C LEU A 404 -1.86 3.00 30.53
N GLN A 405 -2.72 3.99 30.74
CA GLN A 405 -4.10 3.77 31.17
C GLN A 405 -4.89 2.94 30.16
N SER A 406 -4.72 3.21 28.86
CA SER A 406 -5.33 2.39 27.81
C SER A 406 -4.81 0.94 27.83
N ALA A 407 -3.52 0.74 28.08
CA ALA A 407 -2.93 -0.58 28.23
C ALA A 407 -3.44 -1.30 29.50
N GLU A 408 -3.58 -0.59 30.62
CA GLU A 408 -4.17 -1.12 31.85
C GLU A 408 -5.60 -1.58 31.62
N ALA A 409 -6.44 -0.77 30.97
CA ALA A 409 -7.81 -1.15 30.64
C ALA A 409 -7.88 -2.44 29.79
N VAL A 410 -6.98 -2.58 28.83
CA VAL A 410 -6.88 -3.78 27.96
C VAL A 410 -6.44 -5.01 28.76
N VAL A 411 -5.45 -4.88 29.63
CA VAL A 411 -4.95 -5.98 30.47
C VAL A 411 -6.02 -6.37 31.49
N ASP A 412 -6.69 -5.43 32.11
CA ASP A 412 -7.79 -5.66 33.05
C ASP A 412 -8.97 -6.37 32.38
N MET A 413 -9.37 -5.94 31.18
CA MET A 413 -10.39 -6.63 30.37
C MET A 413 -9.97 -8.08 30.12
N THR A 414 -8.73 -8.29 29.70
CA THR A 414 -8.19 -9.65 29.43
C THR A 414 -8.20 -10.51 30.68
N ALA A 415 -7.71 -9.99 31.81
CA ALA A 415 -7.68 -10.70 33.10
C ALA A 415 -9.09 -11.08 33.56
N LYS A 416 -10.04 -10.17 33.41
CA LYS A 416 -11.46 -10.38 33.73
C LYS A 416 -12.10 -11.46 32.87
N ILE A 417 -11.86 -11.43 31.55
CA ILE A 417 -12.40 -12.44 30.62
C ILE A 417 -11.83 -13.82 30.94
N MET A 418 -10.54 -13.90 31.21
CA MET A 418 -9.89 -15.18 31.53
C MET A 418 -10.13 -15.65 32.97
N GLY A 419 -10.60 -14.80 33.87
CA GLY A 419 -10.75 -15.10 35.29
C GLY A 419 -9.41 -15.36 36.00
N VAL A 420 -8.34 -14.66 35.60
CA VAL A 420 -6.97 -14.85 36.12
C VAL A 420 -6.38 -13.53 36.60
N PRO A 421 -5.32 -13.57 37.45
CA PRO A 421 -4.59 -12.36 37.83
C PRO A 421 -3.95 -11.69 36.62
N GLU A 422 -3.75 -10.39 36.71
CA GLU A 422 -3.11 -9.50 35.70
C GLU A 422 -1.78 -10.09 35.18
N GLN A 423 -0.90 -10.56 36.06
CA GLN A 423 0.39 -11.17 35.69
C GLN A 423 0.24 -12.41 34.82
N THR A 424 -0.84 -13.16 34.97
CA THR A 424 -1.14 -14.30 34.09
C THR A 424 -1.70 -13.83 32.76
N ALA A 425 -2.60 -12.83 32.79
CA ALA A 425 -3.20 -12.28 31.55
C ALA A 425 -2.14 -11.73 30.61
N VAL A 426 -1.14 -10.98 31.09
CA VAL A 426 -0.07 -10.40 30.27
C VAL A 426 0.82 -11.44 29.59
N ARG A 427 0.86 -12.67 30.09
CA ARG A 427 1.61 -13.77 29.46
C ARG A 427 0.87 -14.42 28.29
N ARG A 428 -0.43 -14.15 28.16
CA ARG A 428 -1.33 -14.76 27.17
C ARG A 428 -1.60 -13.88 25.95
N ILE A 429 -1.14 -12.63 25.97
CA ILE A 429 -1.38 -11.64 24.90
C ILE A 429 -0.08 -11.00 24.42
N THR A 430 -0.10 -10.47 23.22
CA THR A 430 0.80 -9.41 22.78
C THR A 430 0.06 -8.09 22.80
N LEU A 431 0.72 -7.01 23.19
CA LEU A 431 0.12 -5.67 23.10
C LEU A 431 0.60 -4.99 21.84
N GLY A 432 -0.32 -4.73 20.92
CA GLY A 432 -0.07 -3.96 19.71
C GLY A 432 0.08 -2.46 20.02
N LEU A 433 1.16 -1.85 19.57
CA LEU A 433 1.36 -0.41 19.58
C LEU A 433 1.15 0.08 18.14
N LYS A 434 -0.08 0.50 17.83
CA LYS A 434 -0.51 0.77 16.46
C LYS A 434 -0.37 2.24 16.10
N ASP A 435 0.79 2.62 15.56
CA ASP A 435 1.07 3.95 15.03
C ASP A 435 0.62 4.06 13.57
N MET A 436 -0.70 4.09 13.34
CA MET A 436 -1.31 4.07 12.00
C MET A 436 -0.86 5.24 11.12
N ALA A 437 -0.58 6.38 11.73
CA ALA A 437 -0.19 7.59 11.03
C ALA A 437 1.33 7.84 11.09
N GLY A 438 2.09 6.98 11.78
CA GLY A 438 3.54 7.11 11.97
C GLY A 438 3.94 8.43 12.63
N VAL A 439 3.10 8.96 13.53
CA VAL A 439 3.28 10.27 14.18
C VAL A 439 4.10 10.22 15.46
N CYS A 440 4.39 9.02 15.96
CA CYS A 440 5.12 8.84 17.19
C CYS A 440 6.62 9.02 16.96
N SER A 441 7.21 9.98 17.70
CA SER A 441 8.66 10.16 17.65
C SER A 441 9.40 9.01 18.34
N PRO A 442 10.66 8.73 17.97
CA PRO A 442 11.48 7.72 18.64
C PRO A 442 11.58 7.96 20.16
N ALA A 443 11.69 9.21 20.57
CA ALA A 443 11.74 9.58 22.01
C ALA A 443 10.43 9.19 22.73
N PHE A 444 9.26 9.48 22.13
CA PHE A 444 7.98 9.06 22.67
C PHE A 444 7.86 7.55 22.77
N MET A 445 8.22 6.84 21.68
CA MET A 445 8.17 5.37 21.68
C MET A 445 9.11 4.75 22.71
N THR A 446 10.32 5.28 22.86
CA THR A 446 11.24 4.84 23.90
C THR A 446 10.64 5.01 25.30
N ALA A 447 10.06 6.18 25.58
CA ALA A 447 9.43 6.46 26.86
C ALA A 447 8.23 5.52 27.11
N LEU A 448 7.38 5.32 26.11
CA LEU A 448 6.21 4.44 26.19
C LEU A 448 6.61 2.97 26.42
N VAL A 449 7.51 2.44 25.62
CA VAL A 449 8.00 1.05 25.76
C VAL A 449 8.67 0.84 27.12
N THR A 450 9.48 1.82 27.57
CA THR A 450 10.11 1.76 28.90
C THR A 450 9.06 1.73 30.01
N ALA A 451 8.02 2.56 29.92
CA ALA A 451 6.96 2.60 30.93
C ALA A 451 6.14 1.29 30.94
N LEU A 452 5.75 0.77 29.77
CA LEU A 452 5.04 -0.50 29.63
C LEU A 452 5.86 -1.68 30.19
N LYS A 453 7.16 -1.74 29.86
CA LYS A 453 8.06 -2.79 30.35
C LYS A 453 8.38 -2.67 31.84
N LYS A 454 8.38 -1.47 32.39
CA LYS A 454 8.48 -1.26 33.84
C LYS A 454 7.23 -1.79 34.56
N ARG A 455 6.05 -1.59 33.98
CA ARG A 455 4.76 -2.02 34.55
C ARG A 455 4.57 -3.53 34.41
N TRP A 456 4.87 -4.07 33.21
CA TRP A 456 4.74 -5.48 32.87
C TRP A 456 5.99 -5.99 32.14
N PRO A 457 7.01 -6.45 32.86
CA PRO A 457 8.25 -6.93 32.23
C PRO A 457 8.05 -8.07 31.24
N GLU A 458 7.05 -8.92 31.47
CA GLU A 458 6.76 -10.10 30.66
C GLU A 458 5.81 -9.85 29.47
N LEU A 459 5.18 -8.68 29.40
CA LEU A 459 4.29 -8.33 28.28
C LEU A 459 5.08 -8.23 26.97
N VAL A 460 4.70 -9.02 25.98
CA VAL A 460 5.25 -8.92 24.62
C VAL A 460 4.62 -7.71 23.92
N LEU A 461 5.45 -6.87 23.34
CA LEU A 461 5.01 -5.69 22.60
C LEU A 461 5.21 -5.91 21.11
N HIS A 462 4.22 -5.52 20.32
CA HIS A 462 4.25 -5.59 18.87
C HIS A 462 4.02 -4.20 18.27
N TYR A 463 5.06 -3.61 17.72
CA TYR A 463 4.97 -2.27 17.12
C TYR A 463 4.53 -2.38 15.67
N HIS A 464 3.51 -1.62 15.30
CA HIS A 464 2.96 -1.53 13.95
C HIS A 464 3.06 -0.08 13.45
N ARG A 465 3.81 0.10 12.38
CA ARG A 465 3.98 1.38 11.69
C ARG A 465 3.91 1.19 10.17
#